data_ceb7dac8f0538ce9c18cf0b1890d7744
#
_entry.id   ceb7dac8f0538ce9c18cf0b1890d7744
#
_cell.length_a   1.000
_cell.length_b   1.000
_cell.length_c   1.000
_cell.angle_alpha   90.00
_cell.angle_beta   90.00
_cell.angle_gamma   90.00
#
_symmetry.space_group_name_H-M   'P 1'
#
loop_
_entity.id
_entity.type
_entity.pdbx_description
1 polymer ?
#
loop_
_entity_poly.entity_id
_entity_poly.type
_entity_poly.pdbx_seq_one_letter_code
_entity_poly.pdbx_strand_id
1 'polypeptide(L)'
;DGRFALPQPIREGEDVLLYLDRKRTYLVRMEKGKSFHTHKGFLQLNALIGKEYGTRIASSMGVEFVALKPTLRDYIFKIRRETQISYPKDIALIIMFSGIGPGSRVVEAGTGTGALTSALAFHVKPTGHVYTYEIRPEFMEMALKNLKRVGVSDYVELKNKDITEGIDENEIDVVVLDLATPWLIVPHAYS
;
A
#
# COMPACT_ATOMS: atom_id res chain seq x y z
N ASP A 1 12.36 -6.64 -29.59
CA ASP A 1 11.17 -7.48 -29.34
C ASP A 1 10.45 -6.97 -28.09
N GLY A 2 9.54 -6.01 -28.29
CA GLY A 2 8.69 -5.49 -27.22
C GLY A 2 7.58 -6.47 -26.90
N ARG A 3 7.89 -7.56 -26.23
CA ARG A 3 6.86 -8.45 -25.70
C ARG A 3 6.24 -7.81 -24.48
N PHE A 4 5.08 -7.18 -24.68
CA PHE A 4 4.21 -6.88 -23.53
C PHE A 4 3.97 -8.21 -22.77
N ALA A 5 4.13 -8.17 -21.45
CA ALA A 5 3.77 -9.33 -20.64
C ALA A 5 2.33 -9.72 -20.96
N LEU A 6 2.09 -11.00 -21.24
CA LEU A 6 0.74 -11.49 -21.49
C LEU A 6 -0.17 -11.10 -20.34
N PRO A 7 -1.41 -10.65 -20.61
CA PRO A 7 -2.35 -10.29 -19.57
C PRO A 7 -2.51 -11.48 -18.62
N GLN A 8 -2.23 -11.27 -17.35
CA GLN A 8 -2.44 -12.32 -16.36
C GLN A 8 -3.92 -12.38 -15.99
N PRO A 9 -4.51 -13.56 -15.89
CA PRO A 9 -5.90 -13.69 -15.48
C PRO A 9 -6.05 -13.30 -14.01
N ILE A 10 -7.19 -12.70 -13.68
CA ILE A 10 -7.61 -12.39 -12.31
C ILE A 10 -7.76 -13.70 -11.53
N ARG A 11 -7.10 -13.82 -10.39
CA ARG A 11 -7.11 -15.01 -9.54
C ARG A 11 -7.96 -14.81 -8.29
N GLU A 12 -8.48 -15.89 -7.77
CA GLU A 12 -9.06 -15.89 -6.43
C GLU A 12 -8.01 -15.44 -5.42
N GLY A 13 -8.42 -14.63 -4.45
CA GLY A 13 -7.52 -14.07 -3.45
C GLY A 13 -6.76 -12.81 -3.88
N GLU A 14 -6.83 -12.38 -5.13
CA GLU A 14 -6.26 -11.10 -5.57
C GLU A 14 -7.21 -9.93 -5.32
N ASP A 15 -6.66 -8.73 -5.16
CA ASP A 15 -7.44 -7.50 -5.17
C ASP A 15 -7.62 -6.99 -6.60
N VAL A 16 -8.82 -6.55 -6.92
CA VAL A 16 -9.19 -5.94 -8.20
C VAL A 16 -9.76 -4.55 -7.95
N LEU A 17 -9.36 -3.59 -8.75
CA LEU A 17 -9.97 -2.27 -8.76
C LEU A 17 -11.18 -2.29 -9.72
N LEU A 18 -12.36 -2.31 -9.16
CA LEU A 18 -13.60 -2.12 -9.92
C LEU A 18 -13.78 -0.63 -10.18
N TYR A 19 -13.57 -0.23 -11.43
CA TYR A 19 -13.66 1.16 -11.89
C TYR A 19 -15.03 1.41 -12.53
N LEU A 20 -15.75 2.38 -12.01
CA LEU A 20 -16.98 2.88 -12.62
C LEU A 20 -16.73 4.23 -13.31
N ASP A 21 -16.11 5.16 -12.59
CA ASP A 21 -15.69 6.47 -13.09
C ASP A 21 -14.57 7.06 -12.19
N ARG A 22 -14.10 8.27 -12.51
CA ARG A 22 -12.99 8.94 -11.77
C ARG A 22 -13.24 9.09 -10.26
N LYS A 23 -14.50 9.16 -9.83
CA LYS A 23 -14.87 9.35 -8.41
C LYS A 23 -15.23 8.02 -7.73
N ARG A 24 -15.66 7.03 -8.51
CA ARG A 24 -16.22 5.77 -8.00
C ARG A 24 -15.36 4.58 -8.45
N THR A 25 -14.43 4.24 -7.60
CA THR A 25 -13.57 3.06 -7.71
C THR A 25 -13.64 2.26 -6.43
N TYR A 26 -13.55 0.95 -6.52
CA TYR A 26 -13.67 0.05 -5.38
C TYR A 26 -12.56 -1.00 -5.44
N LEU A 27 -11.81 -1.13 -4.35
CA LEU A 27 -10.78 -2.17 -4.21
C LEU A 27 -11.40 -3.40 -3.55
N VAL A 28 -11.59 -4.45 -4.33
CA VAL A 28 -12.36 -5.63 -3.94
C VAL A 28 -11.51 -6.88 -4.01
N ARG A 29 -11.52 -7.66 -2.92
CA ARG A 29 -10.88 -8.97 -2.85
C ARG A 29 -11.69 -9.97 -3.66
N MET A 30 -11.06 -10.69 -4.58
CA MET A 30 -11.75 -11.71 -5.37
C MET A 30 -11.95 -12.97 -4.52
N GLU A 31 -13.19 -13.24 -4.17
CA GLU A 31 -13.58 -14.39 -3.36
C GLU A 31 -14.68 -15.17 -4.09
N LYS A 32 -14.43 -16.45 -4.31
CA LYS A 32 -15.37 -17.35 -4.97
C LYS A 32 -16.68 -17.46 -4.19
N GLY A 33 -17.81 -17.38 -4.90
CA GLY A 33 -19.15 -17.45 -4.30
C GLY A 33 -19.64 -16.14 -3.69
N LYS A 34 -18.81 -15.08 -3.62
CA LYS A 34 -19.23 -13.78 -3.08
C LYS A 34 -19.71 -12.81 -4.15
N SER A 35 -20.51 -11.86 -3.70
CA SER A 35 -21.00 -10.72 -4.48
C SER A 35 -20.51 -9.43 -3.86
N PHE A 36 -20.17 -8.45 -4.70
CA PHE A 36 -19.84 -7.10 -4.27
C PHE A 36 -21.05 -6.19 -4.47
N HIS A 37 -21.52 -5.53 -3.42
CA HIS A 37 -22.71 -4.69 -3.41
C HIS A 37 -22.38 -3.21 -3.49
N THR A 38 -23.08 -2.49 -4.36
CA THR A 38 -23.00 -1.03 -4.51
C THR A 38 -24.40 -0.43 -4.63
N HIS A 39 -24.52 0.89 -4.57
CA HIS A 39 -25.76 1.61 -4.89
C HIS A 39 -26.16 1.50 -6.38
N LYS A 40 -25.31 0.87 -7.21
CA LYS A 40 -25.56 0.56 -8.64
C LYS A 40 -25.82 -0.92 -8.88
N GLY A 41 -26.28 -1.64 -7.87
CA GLY A 41 -26.50 -3.07 -7.92
C GLY A 41 -25.31 -3.87 -7.41
N PHE A 42 -25.40 -5.19 -7.53
CA PHE A 42 -24.33 -6.10 -7.13
C PHE A 42 -23.63 -6.73 -8.33
N LEU A 43 -22.38 -7.13 -8.10
CA LEU A 43 -21.51 -7.81 -9.05
C LEU A 43 -21.17 -9.20 -8.51
N GLN A 44 -21.32 -10.23 -9.33
CA GLN A 44 -20.90 -11.59 -8.99
C GLN A 44 -19.38 -11.73 -9.22
N LEU A 45 -18.60 -11.90 -8.16
CA LEU A 45 -17.13 -11.94 -8.26
C LEU A 45 -16.63 -13.13 -9.08
N ASN A 46 -17.35 -14.24 -9.08
CA ASN A 46 -17.04 -15.40 -9.91
C ASN A 46 -16.94 -15.08 -11.41
N ALA A 47 -17.69 -14.11 -11.88
CA ALA A 47 -17.68 -13.73 -13.30
C ALA A 47 -16.37 -13.05 -13.74
N LEU A 48 -15.54 -12.60 -12.78
CA LEU A 48 -14.24 -11.97 -13.03
C LEU A 48 -13.07 -12.94 -12.83
N ILE A 49 -13.22 -13.95 -11.98
CA ILE A 49 -12.15 -14.94 -11.72
C ILE A 49 -11.84 -15.71 -13.01
N GLY A 50 -10.57 -15.72 -13.41
CA GLY A 50 -10.10 -16.32 -14.66
C GLY A 50 -10.22 -15.39 -15.89
N LYS A 51 -10.82 -14.21 -15.78
CA LYS A 51 -10.85 -13.20 -16.83
C LYS A 51 -9.61 -12.32 -16.79
N GLU A 52 -9.30 -11.66 -17.89
CA GLU A 52 -8.19 -10.71 -17.97
C GLU A 52 -8.55 -9.37 -17.33
N TYR A 53 -7.56 -8.66 -16.81
CA TYR A 53 -7.71 -7.26 -16.44
C TYR A 53 -8.11 -6.43 -17.66
N GLY A 54 -8.98 -5.44 -17.46
CA GLY A 54 -9.66 -4.70 -18.53
C GLY A 54 -11.06 -5.24 -18.87
N THR A 55 -11.42 -6.44 -18.38
CA THR A 55 -12.75 -7.02 -18.58
C THR A 55 -13.84 -6.10 -18.01
N ARG A 56 -14.91 -5.93 -18.80
CA ARG A 56 -16.14 -5.24 -18.36
C ARG A 56 -17.10 -6.23 -17.75
N ILE A 57 -17.76 -5.81 -16.68
CA ILE A 57 -18.79 -6.60 -15.99
C ILE A 57 -19.98 -5.69 -15.67
N ALA A 58 -21.19 -6.14 -16.00
CA ALA A 58 -22.40 -5.43 -15.64
C ALA A 58 -22.91 -5.85 -14.25
N SER A 59 -23.36 -4.87 -13.47
CA SER A 59 -24.06 -5.14 -12.21
C SER A 59 -25.48 -5.66 -12.47
N SER A 60 -26.17 -6.10 -11.42
CA SER A 60 -27.58 -6.53 -11.49
C SER A 60 -28.53 -5.43 -11.99
N MET A 61 -28.09 -4.19 -12.01
CA MET A 61 -28.83 -3.04 -12.55
C MET A 61 -28.35 -2.60 -13.94
N GLY A 62 -27.51 -3.42 -14.61
CA GLY A 62 -27.00 -3.15 -15.95
C GLY A 62 -25.90 -2.09 -16.02
N VAL A 63 -25.35 -1.64 -14.88
CA VAL A 63 -24.27 -0.64 -14.86
C VAL A 63 -22.93 -1.33 -15.05
N GLU A 64 -22.15 -0.89 -16.05
CA GLU A 64 -20.86 -1.46 -16.38
C GLU A 64 -19.75 -0.96 -15.45
N PHE A 65 -18.91 -1.88 -15.02
CA PHE A 65 -17.66 -1.68 -14.31
C PHE A 65 -16.50 -2.28 -15.11
N VAL A 66 -15.31 -1.69 -15.00
CA VAL A 66 -14.08 -2.26 -15.58
C VAL A 66 -13.24 -2.83 -14.47
N ALA A 67 -12.79 -4.08 -14.61
CA ALA A 67 -11.90 -4.74 -13.67
C ALA A 67 -10.45 -4.40 -14.01
N LEU A 68 -9.79 -3.58 -13.18
CA LEU A 68 -8.42 -3.13 -13.37
C LEU A 68 -7.48 -3.76 -12.34
N LYS A 69 -6.21 -3.91 -12.71
CA LYS A 69 -5.16 -4.26 -11.74
C LYS A 69 -4.90 -3.05 -10.84
N PRO A 70 -5.01 -3.19 -9.52
CA PRO A 70 -4.74 -2.10 -8.60
C PRO A 70 -3.29 -1.64 -8.69
N THR A 71 -3.08 -0.35 -8.62
CA THR A 71 -1.75 0.25 -8.44
C THR A 71 -1.49 0.52 -6.96
N LEU A 72 -0.23 0.78 -6.59
CA LEU A 72 0.13 1.20 -5.24
C LEU A 72 -0.69 2.42 -4.78
N ARG A 73 -0.91 3.39 -5.70
CA ARG A 73 -1.78 4.55 -5.45
C ARG A 73 -3.19 4.15 -5.03
N ASP A 74 -3.76 3.14 -5.69
CA ASP A 74 -5.12 2.70 -5.38
C ASP A 74 -5.20 2.07 -3.99
N TYR A 75 -4.19 1.28 -3.60
CA TYR A 75 -4.08 0.78 -2.24
C TYR A 75 -4.00 1.90 -1.22
N ILE A 76 -3.09 2.88 -1.41
CA ILE A 76 -2.92 4.02 -0.49
C ILE A 76 -4.23 4.80 -0.31
N PHE A 77 -4.99 5.04 -1.39
CA PHE A 77 -6.28 5.72 -1.30
C PHE A 77 -7.41 4.88 -0.68
N LYS A 78 -7.29 3.56 -0.70
CA LYS A 78 -8.33 2.63 -0.19
C LYS A 78 -7.93 1.95 1.12
N ILE A 79 -6.76 2.22 1.66
CA ILE A 79 -6.35 1.81 3.00
C ILE A 79 -7.40 2.29 4.02
N ARG A 80 -7.76 1.43 4.97
CA ARG A 80 -8.61 1.82 6.09
C ARG A 80 -7.93 2.93 6.88
N ARG A 81 -8.60 4.07 7.01
CA ARG A 81 -8.05 5.29 7.59
C ARG A 81 -8.65 5.53 8.96
N GLU A 82 -7.80 5.68 9.94
CA GLU A 82 -8.15 6.23 11.27
C GLU A 82 -7.30 7.47 11.57
N THR A 83 -6.30 7.76 10.71
CA THR A 83 -5.45 8.95 10.77
C THR A 83 -5.38 9.65 9.42
N GLN A 84 -4.83 10.85 9.42
CA GLN A 84 -4.42 11.52 8.18
C GLN A 84 -3.28 10.71 7.55
N ILE A 85 -3.31 10.53 6.24
CA ILE A 85 -2.28 9.79 5.50
C ILE A 85 -1.47 10.74 4.65
N SER A 86 -0.20 10.40 4.44
CA SER A 86 0.61 11.05 3.41
C SER A 86 0.02 10.78 2.03
N TYR A 87 -0.25 11.85 1.27
CA TYR A 87 -0.82 11.70 -0.07
C TYR A 87 0.23 11.19 -1.07
N PRO A 88 -0.18 10.45 -2.12
CA PRO A 88 0.74 9.94 -3.13
C PRO A 88 1.67 10.97 -3.76
N LYS A 89 1.24 12.23 -3.90
CA LYS A 89 2.08 13.33 -4.39
C LYS A 89 3.23 13.65 -3.44
N ASP A 90 2.97 13.64 -2.14
CA ASP A 90 3.97 13.93 -1.10
C ASP A 90 4.91 12.74 -0.92
N ILE A 91 4.37 11.51 -0.95
CA ILE A 91 5.14 10.27 -0.96
C ILE A 91 6.13 10.23 -2.14
N ALA A 92 5.66 10.63 -3.33
CA ALA A 92 6.52 10.66 -4.53
C ALA A 92 7.68 11.66 -4.38
N LEU A 93 7.43 12.81 -3.75
CA LEU A 93 8.48 13.77 -3.44
C LEU A 93 9.47 13.23 -2.41
N ILE A 94 9.00 12.60 -1.35
CA ILE A 94 9.87 11.95 -0.35
C ILE A 94 10.82 10.96 -1.03
N ILE A 95 10.28 10.03 -1.81
CA ILE A 95 11.07 8.99 -2.49
C ILE A 95 12.06 9.62 -3.47
N MET A 96 11.62 10.59 -4.27
CA MET A 96 12.47 11.21 -5.29
C MET A 96 13.61 12.02 -4.67
N PHE A 97 13.32 12.83 -3.65
CA PHE A 97 14.34 13.70 -3.03
C PHE A 97 15.29 12.94 -2.10
N SER A 98 14.85 11.84 -1.50
CA SER A 98 15.71 11.03 -0.63
C SER A 98 16.56 10.01 -1.39
N GLY A 99 16.29 9.78 -2.68
CA GLY A 99 17.01 8.80 -3.50
C GLY A 99 16.71 7.34 -3.13
N ILE A 100 15.61 7.09 -2.43
CA ILE A 100 15.19 5.72 -2.06
C ILE A 100 14.94 4.89 -3.32
N GLY A 101 15.58 3.74 -3.38
CA GLY A 101 15.46 2.80 -4.50
C GLY A 101 15.73 1.35 -4.09
N PRO A 102 15.80 0.44 -5.06
CA PRO A 102 16.05 -0.98 -4.80
C PRO A 102 17.33 -1.19 -3.96
N GLY A 103 17.21 -1.91 -2.86
CA GLY A 103 18.30 -2.19 -1.95
C GLY A 103 18.44 -1.21 -0.79
N SER A 104 17.79 -0.05 -0.81
CA SER A 104 17.86 0.92 0.29
C SER A 104 17.35 0.35 1.60
N ARG A 105 18.05 0.70 2.68
CA ARG A 105 17.66 0.44 4.09
C ARG A 105 17.10 1.75 4.67
N VAL A 106 15.83 1.76 4.99
CA VAL A 106 15.10 2.96 5.38
C VAL A 106 14.57 2.83 6.80
N VAL A 107 14.80 3.81 7.63
CA VAL A 107 14.09 3.98 8.91
C VAL A 107 12.94 4.97 8.69
N GLU A 108 11.75 4.61 9.14
CA GLU A 108 10.56 5.47 9.14
C GLU A 108 10.07 5.64 10.58
N ALA A 109 9.65 6.83 10.93
CA ALA A 109 8.96 7.07 12.19
C ALA A 109 7.63 7.76 11.97
N GLY A 110 6.61 7.16 12.63
CA GLY A 110 5.21 7.48 12.42
C GLY A 110 4.56 6.54 11.41
N THR A 111 4.59 5.22 11.68
CA THR A 111 3.98 4.19 10.81
C THR A 111 2.53 4.49 10.48
N GLY A 112 1.75 4.91 11.48
CA GLY A 112 0.34 5.19 11.34
C GLY A 112 -0.41 4.02 10.70
N THR A 113 -1.12 4.27 9.59
CA THR A 113 -1.86 3.22 8.86
C THR A 113 -0.99 2.40 7.91
N GLY A 114 0.31 2.70 7.79
CA GLY A 114 1.24 2.04 6.88
C GLY A 114 1.15 2.52 5.42
N ALA A 115 0.57 3.69 5.16
CA ALA A 115 0.46 4.23 3.80
C ALA A 115 1.81 4.60 3.20
N LEU A 116 2.60 5.41 3.91
CA LEU A 116 3.96 5.77 3.54
C LEU A 116 4.87 4.54 3.58
N THR A 117 4.80 3.75 4.66
CA THR A 117 5.53 2.48 4.81
C THR A 117 5.33 1.56 3.60
N SER A 118 4.08 1.42 3.12
CA SER A 118 3.77 0.60 1.93
C SER A 118 4.49 1.09 0.68
N ALA A 119 4.58 2.40 0.52
CA ALA A 119 5.25 2.99 -0.63
C ALA A 119 6.77 2.84 -0.54
N LEU A 120 7.36 3.10 0.62
CA LEU A 120 8.77 2.89 0.88
C LEU A 120 9.16 1.44 0.62
N ALA A 121 8.43 0.49 1.24
CA ALA A 121 8.66 -0.94 1.06
C ALA A 121 8.51 -1.40 -0.39
N PHE A 122 7.57 -0.82 -1.15
CA PHE A 122 7.44 -1.12 -2.58
C PHE A 122 8.66 -0.69 -3.39
N HIS A 123 9.30 0.42 -3.05
CA HIS A 123 10.42 0.97 -3.79
C HIS A 123 11.78 0.36 -3.41
N VAL A 124 11.95 -0.11 -2.16
CA VAL A 124 13.22 -0.72 -1.74
C VAL A 124 13.40 -2.16 -2.21
N LYS A 125 12.34 -2.81 -2.70
CA LYS A 125 12.41 -4.19 -3.24
C LYS A 125 13.42 -4.32 -4.38
N PRO A 126 14.00 -5.54 -4.59
CA PRO A 126 13.78 -6.80 -3.84
C PRO A 126 14.73 -6.99 -2.66
N THR A 127 15.75 -6.17 -2.46
CA THR A 127 16.85 -6.40 -1.52
C THR A 127 16.92 -5.41 -0.36
N GLY A 128 16.17 -4.31 -0.44
CA GLY A 128 16.10 -3.31 0.62
C GLY A 128 15.07 -3.65 1.69
N HIS A 129 15.03 -2.83 2.76
CA HIS A 129 14.16 -3.05 3.90
C HIS A 129 13.73 -1.73 4.54
N VAL A 130 12.54 -1.72 5.15
CA VAL A 130 11.99 -0.58 5.90
C VAL A 130 11.81 -0.98 7.35
N TYR A 131 12.42 -0.24 8.26
CA TYR A 131 12.24 -0.36 9.69
C TYR A 131 11.34 0.79 10.15
N THR A 132 10.14 0.49 10.63
CA THR A 132 9.18 1.54 10.95
C THR A 132 8.75 1.50 12.41
N TYR A 133 8.76 2.67 13.03
CA TYR A 133 8.53 2.86 14.46
C TYR A 133 7.14 3.45 14.71
N GLU A 134 6.39 2.83 15.61
CA GLU A 134 5.07 3.29 16.05
C GLU A 134 4.89 3.02 17.54
N ILE A 135 4.47 4.03 18.28
CA ILE A 135 4.24 3.92 19.73
C ILE A 135 2.88 3.30 20.07
N ARG A 136 1.91 3.35 19.15
CA ARG A 136 0.54 2.91 19.37
C ARG A 136 0.31 1.52 18.77
N PRO A 137 0.08 0.49 19.61
CA PRO A 137 -0.07 -0.88 19.14
C PRO A 137 -1.23 -1.08 18.14
N GLU A 138 -2.34 -0.33 18.32
CA GLU A 138 -3.50 -0.41 17.44
C GLU A 138 -3.18 0.00 16.00
N PHE A 139 -2.28 0.97 15.79
CA PHE A 139 -1.82 1.34 14.44
C PHE A 139 -0.88 0.31 13.84
N MET A 140 -0.04 -0.32 14.66
CA MET A 140 0.80 -1.42 14.17
C MET A 140 -0.02 -2.58 13.61
N GLU A 141 -1.08 -2.99 14.29
CA GLU A 141 -1.97 -4.03 13.77
C GLU A 141 -2.63 -3.63 12.45
N MET A 142 -3.07 -2.39 12.37
CA MET A 142 -3.68 -1.83 11.16
C MET A 142 -2.65 -1.77 10.01
N ALA A 143 -1.47 -1.25 10.28
CA ALA A 143 -0.38 -1.18 9.31
C ALA A 143 -0.02 -2.57 8.79
N LEU A 144 0.15 -3.55 9.67
CA LEU A 144 0.46 -4.93 9.28
C LEU A 144 -0.59 -5.53 8.34
N LYS A 145 -1.89 -5.31 8.62
CA LYS A 145 -2.99 -5.75 7.74
C LYS A 145 -2.90 -5.08 6.36
N ASN A 146 -2.61 -3.79 6.33
CA ASN A 146 -2.47 -3.02 5.09
C ASN A 146 -1.24 -3.46 4.29
N LEU A 147 -0.08 -3.61 4.93
CA LEU A 147 1.17 -4.06 4.31
C LEU A 147 1.03 -5.47 3.69
N LYS A 148 0.37 -6.39 4.40
CA LYS A 148 0.04 -7.72 3.86
C LYS A 148 -0.88 -7.63 2.65
N ARG A 149 -1.86 -6.75 2.68
CA ARG A 149 -2.80 -6.54 1.57
C ARG A 149 -2.09 -5.99 0.32
N VAL A 150 -1.16 -5.06 0.51
CA VAL A 150 -0.31 -4.50 -0.57
C VAL A 150 0.71 -5.53 -1.08
N GLY A 151 1.06 -6.53 -0.27
CA GLY A 151 2.06 -7.56 -0.60
C GLY A 151 3.50 -7.07 -0.43
N VAL A 152 3.74 -6.26 0.60
CA VAL A 152 5.07 -5.70 0.92
C VAL A 152 5.53 -5.99 2.34
N SER A 153 4.76 -6.75 3.12
CA SER A 153 5.07 -7.05 4.52
C SER A 153 6.44 -7.67 4.75
N ASP A 154 6.94 -8.45 3.79
CA ASP A 154 8.23 -9.16 3.90
C ASP A 154 9.44 -8.21 3.82
N TYR A 155 9.21 -6.96 3.43
CA TYR A 155 10.21 -5.89 3.33
C TYR A 155 10.08 -4.86 4.46
N VAL A 156 9.32 -5.18 5.51
CA VAL A 156 9.03 -4.25 6.61
C VAL A 156 9.19 -4.92 7.95
N GLU A 157 9.94 -4.29 8.82
CA GLU A 157 9.99 -4.58 10.25
C GLU A 157 9.23 -3.50 11.01
N LEU A 158 8.16 -3.91 11.70
CA LEU A 158 7.33 -3.02 12.53
C LEU A 158 7.85 -3.05 13.97
N LYS A 159 8.22 -1.89 14.53
CA LYS A 159 8.71 -1.75 15.89
C LYS A 159 7.75 -0.94 16.74
N ASN A 160 7.26 -1.56 17.81
CA ASN A 160 6.49 -0.85 18.83
C ASN A 160 7.43 -0.19 19.83
N LYS A 161 8.01 0.93 19.42
CA LYS A 161 9.01 1.67 20.20
C LYS A 161 8.92 3.16 19.90
N ASP A 162 9.23 3.97 20.89
CA ASP A 162 9.45 5.40 20.70
C ASP A 162 10.84 5.62 20.07
N ILE A 163 10.88 6.17 18.86
CA ILE A 163 12.14 6.43 18.15
C ILE A 163 12.98 7.50 18.85
N THR A 164 12.40 8.32 19.74
CA THR A 164 13.15 9.29 20.55
C THR A 164 14.11 8.62 21.54
N GLU A 165 13.92 7.32 21.83
CA GLU A 165 14.85 6.52 22.64
C GLU A 165 16.07 6.03 21.85
N GLY A 166 16.10 6.26 20.53
CA GLY A 166 17.18 5.89 19.63
C GLY A 166 16.73 4.99 18.48
N ILE A 167 17.56 4.93 17.45
CA ILE A 167 17.41 4.05 16.29
C ILE A 167 18.22 2.78 16.58
N ASP A 168 17.61 1.61 16.42
CA ASP A 168 18.25 0.32 16.71
C ASP A 168 19.12 -0.18 15.54
N GLU A 169 18.86 0.32 14.33
CA GLU A 169 19.49 -0.13 13.10
C GLU A 169 20.80 0.59 12.83
N ASN A 170 21.73 -0.15 12.23
CA ASN A 170 22.97 0.40 11.67
C ASN A 170 22.94 0.33 10.14
N GLU A 171 23.81 1.09 9.49
CA GLU A 171 23.94 1.11 8.03
C GLU A 171 22.63 1.47 7.33
N ILE A 172 22.00 2.55 7.77
CA ILE A 172 20.75 3.08 7.20
C ILE A 172 21.09 4.15 6.15
N ASP A 173 20.47 4.03 4.98
CA ASP A 173 20.66 5.00 3.89
C ASP A 173 19.82 6.25 4.10
N VAL A 174 18.58 6.10 4.62
CA VAL A 174 17.62 7.19 4.73
C VAL A 174 16.77 7.05 6.00
N VAL A 175 16.55 8.18 6.68
CA VAL A 175 15.60 8.30 7.78
C VAL A 175 14.45 9.23 7.35
N VAL A 176 13.22 8.73 7.41
CA VAL A 176 11.99 9.47 7.06
C VAL A 176 11.18 9.72 8.33
N LEU A 177 10.98 10.99 8.67
CA LEU A 177 10.32 11.41 9.90
C LEU A 177 8.98 12.09 9.60
N ASP A 178 7.88 11.37 9.75
CA ASP A 178 6.50 11.90 9.63
C ASP A 178 5.89 12.06 11.03
N LEU A 179 6.52 12.95 11.82
CA LEU A 179 6.23 13.20 13.23
C LEU A 179 6.07 14.69 13.50
N ALA A 180 5.38 15.01 14.61
CA ALA A 180 5.22 16.39 15.06
C ALA A 180 6.54 17.08 15.51
N THR A 181 7.52 16.27 15.96
CA THR A 181 8.78 16.79 16.55
C THR A 181 10.03 16.09 15.93
N PRO A 182 10.21 16.14 14.59
CA PRO A 182 11.27 15.37 13.92
C PRO A 182 12.68 15.79 14.36
N TRP A 183 12.88 17.03 14.82
CA TRP A 183 14.17 17.53 15.28
C TRP A 183 14.74 16.79 16.50
N LEU A 184 13.89 16.10 17.29
CA LEU A 184 14.34 15.30 18.42
C LEU A 184 15.09 14.03 18.00
N ILE A 185 14.82 13.55 16.77
CA ILE A 185 15.39 12.31 16.25
C ILE A 185 16.67 12.56 15.43
N VAL A 186 16.86 13.77 14.91
CA VAL A 186 18.01 14.12 14.07
C VAL A 186 19.37 13.72 14.73
N PRO A 187 19.60 13.93 16.04
CA PRO A 187 20.84 13.49 16.68
C PRO A 187 21.08 11.97 16.60
N HIS A 188 20.01 11.16 16.69
CA HIS A 188 20.10 9.70 16.62
C HIS A 188 20.32 9.17 15.20
N ALA A 189 20.05 9.97 14.18
CA ALA A 189 20.30 9.61 12.79
C ALA A 189 21.77 9.76 12.37
N TYR A 190 22.60 10.41 13.20
CA TYR A 190 24.04 10.62 12.96
C TYR A 190 24.94 9.77 13.87
N SER A 191 24.39 9.02 14.79
CA SER A 191 25.14 8.14 15.69
C SER A 191 25.24 6.73 15.13
#